data_4089351efdb3f9e4ab45a67a8d2a99b2
#
_entry.id   4089351efdb3f9e4ab45a67a8d2a99b2
#
_cell.length_a   1.000
_cell.length_b   1.000
_cell.length_c   1.000
_cell.angle_alpha   90.00
_cell.angle_beta   90.00
_cell.angle_gamma   90.00
#
_symmetry.space_group_name_H-M   'P 1'
#
loop_
_entity.id
_entity.type
_entity.pdbx_description
1 polymer ?
#
loop_
_entity_poly.entity_id
_entity_poly.type
_entity_poly.pdbx_seq_one_letter_code
_entity_poly.pdbx_strand_id
1 'polypeptide(L)'
;EIIAKMVMAILVFYVLYSFWQESKQIIHKGQWLSTPSLLVLILFFSLFFQYLVYPNSVGPGGWLNDRIAILSVIVLLAGLAPIEQKWMKQVFGFIVLTTVILNLINLSVSCYRLNEEIKEFNALTDKIGENKVLLPLFFDSNGSAKRIGIFVNGASYYCLSNGGINLGNYEVQFDYFPINFKSSFQPPVDDKEWVQAVHWEKDRIDLCGYVQHVNYVLTWGNPDPNTAQALSDCYKLIHDQGRLKLYRGQRSQ
;
A
#
# COMPACT_ATOMS: atom_id res chain seq x y z
N GLU A 1 -2.71 0.07 17.05
CA GLU A 1 -4.04 0.68 17.24
C GLU A 1 -4.10 1.50 18.54
N ILE A 2 -3.69 0.95 19.70
CA ILE A 2 -3.70 1.67 20.99
C ILE A 2 -2.83 2.93 20.94
N ILE A 3 -1.60 2.83 20.40
CA ILE A 3 -0.68 3.97 20.28
C ILE A 3 -1.31 5.08 19.42
N ALA A 4 -1.94 4.74 18.29
CA ALA A 4 -2.60 5.71 17.43
C ALA A 4 -3.76 6.42 18.14
N LYS A 5 -4.56 5.70 18.93
CA LYS A 5 -5.64 6.29 19.75
C LYS A 5 -5.08 7.22 20.83
N MET A 6 -3.98 6.84 21.48
CA MET A 6 -3.31 7.70 22.46
C MET A 6 -2.78 8.98 21.83
N VAL A 7 -2.13 8.88 20.66
CA VAL A 7 -1.64 10.05 19.91
C VAL A 7 -2.79 10.98 19.55
N MET A 8 -3.89 10.44 19.02
CA MET A 8 -5.08 11.22 18.69
C MET A 8 -5.66 11.92 19.92
N ALA A 9 -5.78 11.22 21.05
CA ALA A 9 -6.26 11.83 22.30
C ALA A 9 -5.37 12.99 22.76
N ILE A 10 -4.05 12.85 22.68
CA ILE A 10 -3.08 13.88 23.04
C ILE A 10 -3.20 15.09 22.11
N LEU A 11 -3.33 14.86 20.81
CA LEU A 11 -3.51 15.93 19.82
C LEU A 11 -4.82 16.69 20.06
N VAL A 12 -5.92 15.98 20.29
CA VAL A 12 -7.22 16.59 20.60
C VAL A 12 -7.11 17.43 21.89
N PHE A 13 -6.50 16.88 22.94
CA PHE A 13 -6.31 17.62 24.18
C PHE A 13 -5.47 18.89 23.97
N TYR A 14 -4.40 18.80 23.19
CA TYR A 14 -3.52 19.93 22.88
C TYR A 14 -4.26 21.01 22.06
N VAL A 15 -5.05 20.61 21.07
CA VAL A 15 -5.90 21.53 20.30
C VAL A 15 -6.88 22.26 21.21
N LEU A 16 -7.60 21.53 22.06
CA LEU A 16 -8.56 22.13 23.01
C LEU A 16 -7.87 23.08 23.98
N TYR A 17 -6.69 22.72 24.49
CA TYR A 17 -5.90 23.58 25.35
C TYR A 17 -5.45 24.86 24.64
N SER A 18 -4.97 24.77 23.40
CA SER A 18 -4.57 25.92 22.60
C SER A 18 -5.75 26.88 22.37
N PHE A 19 -6.91 26.35 22.01
CA PHE A 19 -8.13 27.13 21.85
C PHE A 19 -8.56 27.82 23.19
N TRP A 20 -8.44 27.10 24.28
CA TRP A 20 -8.76 27.68 25.60
C TRP A 20 -7.82 28.81 25.98
N GLN A 21 -6.55 28.73 25.68
CA GLN A 21 -5.57 29.80 25.89
C GLN A 21 -5.88 31.03 25.03
N GLU A 22 -6.15 30.83 23.73
CA GLU A 22 -6.51 31.93 22.84
C GLU A 22 -7.84 32.58 23.22
N SER A 23 -8.85 31.81 23.63
CA SER A 23 -10.13 32.36 24.06
C SER A 23 -9.99 33.23 25.31
N LYS A 24 -9.10 32.88 26.24
CA LYS A 24 -8.77 33.75 27.39
C LYS A 24 -8.15 35.07 26.96
N GLN A 25 -7.26 35.06 25.96
CA GLN A 25 -6.65 36.30 25.47
C GLN A 25 -7.69 37.22 24.79
N ILE A 26 -8.63 36.63 24.05
CA ILE A 26 -9.73 37.36 23.41
C ILE A 26 -10.63 38.01 24.49
N ILE A 27 -11.02 37.25 25.51
CA ILE A 27 -11.92 37.74 26.56
C ILE A 27 -11.25 38.83 27.42
N HIS A 28 -9.98 38.64 27.78
CA HIS A 28 -9.29 39.56 28.69
C HIS A 28 -8.68 40.79 28.02
N LYS A 29 -8.29 40.70 26.76
CA LYS A 29 -7.60 41.79 26.04
C LYS A 29 -8.43 42.44 24.93
N GLY A 30 -9.64 41.93 24.66
CA GLY A 30 -10.49 42.44 23.57
C GLY A 30 -9.84 42.29 22.18
N GLN A 31 -8.81 41.47 22.08
CA GLN A 31 -8.09 41.26 20.83
C GLN A 31 -8.76 40.13 20.04
N TRP A 32 -9.13 40.39 18.81
CA TRP A 32 -9.57 39.34 17.89
C TRP A 32 -8.46 38.31 17.65
N LEU A 33 -8.86 37.09 17.27
CA LEU A 33 -7.91 36.04 16.85
C LEU A 33 -6.81 36.66 15.98
N SER A 34 -5.57 36.29 16.24
CA SER A 34 -4.46 36.73 15.40
C SER A 34 -4.73 36.28 13.96
N THR A 35 -4.40 37.10 12.97
CA THR A 35 -4.61 36.78 11.55
C THR A 35 -4.07 35.39 11.16
N PRO A 36 -2.86 34.95 11.63
CA PRO A 36 -2.36 33.61 11.37
C PRO A 36 -3.25 32.48 11.91
N SER A 37 -3.73 32.59 13.15
CA SER A 37 -4.60 31.56 13.73
C SER A 37 -5.93 31.45 13.00
N LEU A 38 -6.51 32.57 12.57
CA LEU A 38 -7.74 32.58 11.77
C LEU A 38 -7.53 31.89 10.40
N LEU A 39 -6.42 32.17 9.73
CA LEU A 39 -6.08 31.54 8.45
C LEU A 39 -5.93 30.02 8.60
N VAL A 40 -5.25 29.56 9.64
CA VAL A 40 -5.10 28.12 9.92
C VAL A 40 -6.45 27.46 10.15
N LEU A 41 -7.35 28.09 10.91
CA LEU A 41 -8.69 27.56 11.13
C LEU A 41 -9.49 27.48 9.83
N ILE A 42 -9.46 28.52 9.00
CA ILE A 42 -10.14 28.52 7.70
C ILE A 42 -9.59 27.39 6.82
N LEU A 43 -8.28 27.22 6.74
CA LEU A 43 -7.64 26.15 5.98
C LEU A 43 -8.02 24.77 6.53
N PHE A 44 -7.98 24.60 7.85
CA PHE A 44 -8.37 23.34 8.49
C PHE A 44 -9.82 22.97 8.17
N PHE A 45 -10.76 23.89 8.37
CA PHE A 45 -12.17 23.63 8.08
C PHE A 45 -12.44 23.44 6.61
N SER A 46 -11.73 24.13 5.72
CA SER A 46 -11.80 23.91 4.28
C SER A 46 -11.35 22.50 3.91
N LEU A 47 -10.20 22.05 4.41
CA LEU A 47 -9.71 20.68 4.17
C LEU A 47 -10.63 19.62 4.80
N PHE A 48 -11.13 19.88 6.02
CA PHE A 48 -12.06 18.98 6.68
C PHE A 48 -13.38 18.85 5.89
N PHE A 49 -13.90 19.95 5.36
CA PHE A 49 -15.07 19.93 4.48
C PHE A 49 -14.79 19.14 3.20
N GLN A 50 -13.64 19.34 2.58
CA GLN A 50 -13.22 18.55 1.40
C GLN A 50 -13.13 17.06 1.74
N TYR A 51 -12.60 16.70 2.90
CA TYR A 51 -12.56 15.29 3.37
C TYR A 51 -13.96 14.67 3.43
N LEU A 52 -14.99 15.42 3.83
CA LEU A 52 -16.37 14.94 3.92
C LEU A 52 -17.07 14.84 2.56
N VAL A 53 -16.72 15.70 1.60
CA VAL A 53 -17.45 15.86 0.33
C VAL A 53 -16.76 15.11 -0.81
N TYR A 54 -15.45 15.03 -0.83
CA TYR A 54 -14.74 14.41 -1.93
C TYR A 54 -14.86 12.87 -1.90
N PRO A 55 -14.97 12.24 -3.06
CA PRO A 55 -14.89 10.79 -3.17
C PRO A 55 -13.49 10.30 -2.81
N ASN A 56 -13.39 9.06 -2.31
CA ASN A 56 -12.11 8.46 -1.94
C ASN A 56 -11.17 8.25 -3.14
N SER A 57 -11.72 8.23 -4.35
CA SER A 57 -10.98 8.10 -5.60
C SER A 57 -11.53 9.00 -6.68
N VAL A 58 -10.66 9.58 -7.50
CA VAL A 58 -11.00 10.35 -8.69
C VAL A 58 -10.20 9.80 -9.87
N GLY A 59 -10.90 9.19 -10.82
CA GLY A 59 -10.24 8.46 -11.90
C GLY A 59 -9.37 7.33 -11.36
N PRO A 60 -8.16 7.13 -11.86
CA PRO A 60 -7.23 6.13 -11.36
C PRO A 60 -6.55 6.51 -10.02
N GLY A 61 -6.75 7.74 -9.54
CA GLY A 61 -6.18 8.22 -8.28
C GLY A 61 -7.02 7.81 -7.07
N GLY A 62 -6.50 6.90 -6.22
CA GLY A 62 -7.10 6.51 -4.95
C GLY A 62 -6.53 7.24 -3.73
N TRP A 63 -7.13 6.99 -2.57
CA TRP A 63 -6.67 7.47 -1.26
C TRP A 63 -6.71 9.00 -1.09
N LEU A 64 -7.61 9.68 -1.82
CA LEU A 64 -7.72 11.14 -1.78
C LEU A 64 -8.11 11.63 -0.39
N ASN A 65 -9.10 10.98 0.23
CA ASN A 65 -9.56 11.34 1.58
C ASN A 65 -8.47 11.17 2.63
N ASP A 66 -7.67 10.11 2.55
CA ASP A 66 -6.57 9.88 3.49
C ASP A 66 -5.50 10.98 3.38
N ARG A 67 -5.19 11.42 2.16
CA ARG A 67 -4.24 12.54 1.92
C ARG A 67 -4.78 13.86 2.48
N ILE A 68 -6.06 14.15 2.27
CA ILE A 68 -6.71 15.36 2.80
C ILE A 68 -6.73 15.31 4.33
N ALA A 69 -7.02 14.15 4.93
CA ALA A 69 -7.00 13.97 6.38
C ALA A 69 -5.60 14.26 6.96
N ILE A 70 -4.53 13.73 6.34
CA ILE A 70 -3.15 14.00 6.76
C ILE A 70 -2.83 15.49 6.66
N LEU A 71 -3.17 16.14 5.54
CA LEU A 71 -2.97 17.58 5.35
C LEU A 71 -3.72 18.40 6.40
N SER A 72 -4.96 18.03 6.71
CA SER A 72 -5.77 18.71 7.74
C SER A 72 -5.07 18.66 9.10
N VAL A 73 -4.52 17.51 9.47
CA VAL A 73 -3.76 17.36 10.73
C VAL A 73 -2.49 18.21 10.72
N ILE A 74 -1.74 18.22 9.62
CA ILE A 74 -0.51 19.03 9.50
C ILE A 74 -0.83 20.53 9.62
N VAL A 75 -1.87 21.02 8.94
CA VAL A 75 -2.32 22.41 9.01
C VAL A 75 -2.72 22.77 10.44
N LEU A 76 -3.49 21.90 11.10
CA LEU A 76 -3.90 22.09 12.48
C LEU A 76 -2.69 22.20 13.42
N LEU A 77 -1.71 21.29 13.28
CA LEU A 77 -0.50 21.32 14.10
C LEU A 77 0.35 22.57 13.87
N ALA A 78 0.44 23.04 12.62
CA ALA A 78 1.18 24.26 12.28
C ALA A 78 0.58 25.54 12.89
N GLY A 79 -0.74 25.53 13.16
CA GLY A 79 -1.45 26.67 13.76
C GLY A 79 -1.55 26.66 15.27
N LEU A 80 -1.05 25.61 15.92
CA LEU A 80 -1.13 25.54 17.38
C LEU A 80 -0.21 26.57 18.03
N ALA A 81 -0.74 27.32 18.99
CA ALA A 81 0.03 28.26 19.77
C ALA A 81 1.17 27.54 20.53
N PRO A 82 2.34 28.14 20.66
CA PRO A 82 3.43 27.55 21.42
C PRO A 82 3.05 27.37 22.89
N ILE A 83 3.40 26.23 23.47
CA ILE A 83 3.21 25.96 24.88
C ILE A 83 4.13 26.91 25.67
N GLU A 84 3.57 27.85 26.42
CA GLU A 84 4.36 28.81 27.20
C GLU A 84 4.92 28.18 28.47
N GLN A 85 4.16 27.29 29.09
CA GLN A 85 4.54 26.69 30.38
C GLN A 85 5.66 25.65 30.18
N LYS A 86 6.82 25.92 30.82
CA LYS A 86 8.03 25.11 30.68
C LYS A 86 7.81 23.62 31.00
N TRP A 87 7.09 23.32 32.07
CA TRP A 87 6.84 21.92 32.45
C TRP A 87 5.94 21.20 31.45
N MET A 88 4.90 21.86 30.92
CA MET A 88 4.02 21.29 29.90
C MET A 88 4.80 21.01 28.60
N LYS A 89 5.69 21.93 28.18
CA LYS A 89 6.56 21.74 27.03
C LYS A 89 7.46 20.51 27.20
N GLN A 90 8.01 20.30 28.39
CA GLN A 90 8.84 19.14 28.69
C GLN A 90 8.03 17.83 28.66
N VAL A 91 6.86 17.81 29.33
CA VAL A 91 5.97 16.64 29.34
C VAL A 91 5.50 16.31 27.94
N PHE A 92 5.04 17.28 27.16
CA PHE A 92 4.61 17.08 25.79
C PHE A 92 5.76 16.58 24.92
N GLY A 93 6.95 17.19 25.01
CA GLY A 93 8.14 16.76 24.29
C GLY A 93 8.53 15.31 24.63
N PHE A 94 8.47 14.93 25.90
CA PHE A 94 8.72 13.55 26.34
C PHE A 94 7.70 12.57 25.76
N ILE A 95 6.40 12.91 25.77
CA ILE A 95 5.34 12.06 25.19
C ILE A 95 5.54 11.88 23.69
N VAL A 96 5.81 12.97 22.95
CA VAL A 96 6.07 12.92 21.52
C VAL A 96 7.27 12.04 21.22
N LEU A 97 8.39 12.27 21.92
CA LEU A 97 9.62 11.48 21.74
C LEU A 97 9.38 9.99 22.00
N THR A 98 8.71 9.67 23.11
CA THR A 98 8.37 8.27 23.46
C THR A 98 7.50 7.64 22.38
N THR A 99 6.50 8.36 21.88
CA THR A 99 5.62 7.89 20.81
C THR A 99 6.41 7.63 19.51
N VAL A 100 7.29 8.52 19.13
CA VAL A 100 8.16 8.34 17.95
C VAL A 100 9.02 7.10 18.10
N ILE A 101 9.68 6.92 19.26
CA ILE A 101 10.53 5.75 19.52
C ILE A 101 9.70 4.45 19.44
N LEU A 102 8.53 4.40 20.08
CA LEU A 102 7.67 3.22 20.04
C LEU A 102 7.19 2.90 18.61
N ASN A 103 6.85 3.93 17.81
CA ASN A 103 6.50 3.74 16.41
C ASN A 103 7.68 3.24 15.58
N LEU A 104 8.89 3.77 15.79
CA LEU A 104 10.09 3.30 15.10
C LEU A 104 10.41 1.84 15.44
N ILE A 105 10.28 1.43 16.69
CA ILE A 105 10.47 0.04 17.10
C ILE A 105 9.43 -0.85 16.40
N ASN A 106 8.15 -0.49 16.44
CA ASN A 106 7.09 -1.25 15.80
C ASN A 106 7.29 -1.36 14.29
N LEU A 107 7.66 -0.26 13.63
CA LEU A 107 7.98 -0.24 12.21
C LEU A 107 9.17 -1.13 11.89
N SER A 108 10.26 -1.04 12.68
CA SER A 108 11.45 -1.86 12.49
C SER A 108 11.15 -3.35 12.59
N VAL A 109 10.37 -3.77 13.59
CA VAL A 109 9.93 -5.17 13.75
C VAL A 109 9.09 -5.61 12.55
N SER A 110 8.18 -4.76 12.08
CA SER A 110 7.35 -5.05 10.91
C SER A 110 8.18 -5.17 9.64
N CYS A 111 9.10 -4.24 9.40
CA CYS A 111 10.02 -4.28 8.27
C CYS A 111 10.93 -5.51 8.30
N TYR A 112 11.41 -5.91 9.48
CA TYR A 112 12.22 -7.12 9.62
C TYR A 112 11.45 -8.37 9.19
N ARG A 113 10.21 -8.54 9.69
CA ARG A 113 9.35 -9.68 9.31
C ARG A 113 9.05 -9.69 7.81
N LEU A 114 8.70 -8.56 7.25
CA LEU A 114 8.42 -8.43 5.81
C LEU A 114 9.66 -8.72 4.97
N ASN A 115 10.85 -8.33 5.43
CA ASN A 115 12.09 -8.62 4.72
C ASN A 115 12.38 -10.13 4.66
N GLU A 116 12.08 -10.89 5.72
CA GLU A 116 12.20 -12.36 5.70
C GLU A 116 11.21 -13.00 4.71
N GLU A 117 9.97 -12.50 4.66
CA GLU A 117 8.98 -12.96 3.68
C GLU A 117 9.39 -12.61 2.22
N ILE A 118 9.97 -11.43 1.99
CA ILE A 118 10.49 -11.04 0.67
C ILE A 118 11.69 -11.92 0.27
N LYS A 119 12.56 -12.28 1.20
CA LYS A 119 13.64 -13.23 0.93
C LYS A 119 13.11 -14.61 0.54
N GLU A 120 12.10 -15.12 1.27
CA GLU A 120 11.41 -16.37 0.93
C GLU A 120 10.80 -16.27 -0.48
N PHE A 121 10.08 -15.17 -0.76
CA PHE A 121 9.48 -14.92 -2.06
C PHE A 121 10.51 -14.91 -3.20
N ASN A 122 11.65 -14.28 -3.00
CA ASN A 122 12.70 -14.16 -4.03
C ASN A 122 13.62 -15.41 -4.15
N ALA A 123 13.37 -16.45 -3.37
CA ALA A 123 14.22 -17.64 -3.33
C ALA A 123 14.28 -18.44 -4.64
N LEU A 124 13.41 -18.15 -5.61
CA LEU A 124 13.34 -18.85 -6.89
C LEU A 124 13.98 -18.06 -8.06
N THR A 125 14.64 -16.94 -7.80
CA THR A 125 15.22 -16.09 -8.84
C THR A 125 16.12 -16.88 -9.78
N ASP A 126 16.97 -17.76 -9.25
CA ASP A 126 17.89 -18.58 -10.03
C ASP A 126 17.21 -19.73 -10.80
N LYS A 127 15.95 -20.04 -10.48
CA LYS A 127 15.18 -21.12 -11.12
C LYS A 127 14.34 -20.66 -12.31
N ILE A 128 14.04 -19.37 -12.38
CA ILE A 128 13.35 -18.74 -13.50
C ILE A 128 14.42 -18.25 -14.47
N GLY A 129 14.73 -19.00 -15.50
CA GLY A 129 15.75 -18.61 -16.48
C GLY A 129 15.50 -17.25 -17.13
N GLU A 130 16.48 -16.77 -17.90
CA GLU A 130 16.45 -15.46 -18.55
C GLU A 130 15.32 -15.34 -19.60
N ASN A 131 14.78 -14.12 -19.75
CA ASN A 131 13.81 -13.74 -20.79
C ASN A 131 12.55 -14.62 -20.81
N LYS A 132 12.01 -14.97 -19.63
CA LYS A 132 10.80 -15.80 -19.51
C LYS A 132 9.56 -14.96 -19.26
N VAL A 133 8.42 -15.50 -19.70
CA VAL A 133 7.10 -14.94 -19.39
C VAL A 133 6.60 -15.57 -18.09
N LEU A 134 6.38 -14.73 -17.10
CA LEU A 134 5.96 -15.11 -15.75
C LEU A 134 4.53 -14.62 -15.49
N LEU A 135 3.65 -15.53 -15.09
CA LEU A 135 2.32 -15.23 -14.59
C LEU A 135 2.33 -15.36 -13.05
N PRO A 136 2.29 -14.25 -12.31
CA PRO A 136 2.21 -14.29 -10.86
C PRO A 136 0.75 -14.36 -10.39
N LEU A 137 0.46 -15.25 -9.44
CA LEU A 137 -0.83 -15.38 -8.78
C LEU A 137 -0.64 -15.25 -7.27
N PHE A 138 -1.03 -14.10 -6.71
CA PHE A 138 -0.91 -13.84 -5.29
C PHE A 138 -2.22 -14.13 -4.56
N PHE A 139 -2.27 -15.22 -3.80
CA PHE A 139 -3.40 -15.59 -2.93
C PHE A 139 -3.25 -14.97 -1.53
N ASP A 140 -2.03 -14.59 -1.14
CA ASP A 140 -1.72 -13.83 0.05
C ASP A 140 -0.86 -12.61 -0.33
N SER A 141 -1.51 -11.54 -0.80
CA SER A 141 -0.81 -10.33 -1.24
C SER A 141 -0.24 -9.48 -0.10
N ASN A 142 -0.73 -9.67 1.12
CA ASN A 142 -0.38 -8.84 2.27
C ASN A 142 0.76 -9.43 3.11
N GLY A 143 0.94 -10.74 3.11
CA GLY A 143 1.87 -11.40 4.01
C GLY A 143 1.59 -11.05 5.47
N SER A 144 2.62 -10.74 6.24
CA SER A 144 2.48 -10.27 7.63
C SER A 144 2.01 -8.82 7.76
N ALA A 145 1.92 -8.07 6.65
CA ALA A 145 1.40 -6.71 6.62
C ALA A 145 -0.12 -6.72 6.53
N LYS A 146 -0.82 -6.26 7.55
CA LYS A 146 -2.29 -6.34 7.61
C LYS A 146 -3.05 -5.42 6.63
N ARG A 147 -2.40 -4.39 6.07
CA ARG A 147 -3.07 -3.33 5.29
C ARG A 147 -2.36 -2.93 4.01
N ILE A 148 -1.26 -3.56 3.69
CA ILE A 148 -0.44 -3.20 2.54
C ILE A 148 -0.18 -4.48 1.76
N GLY A 149 -0.57 -4.50 0.48
CA GLY A 149 -0.29 -5.61 -0.43
C GLY A 149 1.16 -5.56 -0.92
N ILE A 150 2.10 -5.98 -0.10
CA ILE A 150 3.54 -5.87 -0.37
C ILE A 150 3.99 -6.74 -1.55
N PHE A 151 3.25 -7.81 -1.85
CA PHE A 151 3.58 -8.72 -2.93
C PHE A 151 2.92 -8.37 -4.27
N VAL A 152 1.98 -7.40 -4.32
CA VAL A 152 1.23 -7.07 -5.54
C VAL A 152 2.14 -6.85 -6.76
N ASN A 153 3.30 -6.19 -6.57
CA ASN A 153 4.29 -6.00 -7.62
C ASN A 153 5.56 -6.85 -7.43
N GLY A 154 5.54 -7.79 -6.49
CA GLY A 154 6.71 -8.58 -6.10
C GLY A 154 7.33 -9.39 -7.25
N ALA A 155 6.52 -9.89 -8.17
CA ALA A 155 7.00 -10.65 -9.33
C ALA A 155 7.91 -9.85 -10.26
N SER A 156 7.88 -8.53 -10.21
CA SER A 156 8.76 -7.67 -11.01
C SER A 156 10.23 -7.85 -10.63
N TYR A 157 10.54 -8.24 -9.39
CA TYR A 157 11.93 -8.54 -8.97
C TYR A 157 12.53 -9.69 -9.77
N TYR A 158 11.75 -10.72 -10.11
CA TYR A 158 12.22 -11.82 -10.94
C TYR A 158 12.55 -11.36 -12.36
N CYS A 159 11.72 -10.47 -12.92
CA CYS A 159 11.97 -9.92 -14.25
C CYS A 159 13.12 -8.92 -14.26
N LEU A 160 13.32 -8.17 -13.17
CA LEU A 160 14.43 -7.23 -13.04
C LEU A 160 15.78 -7.96 -13.05
N SER A 161 15.89 -9.10 -12.37
CA SER A 161 17.14 -9.87 -12.27
C SER A 161 17.45 -10.68 -13.53
N ASN A 162 16.42 -11.28 -14.15
CA ASN A 162 16.60 -12.27 -15.21
C ASN A 162 16.10 -11.77 -16.58
N GLY A 163 15.66 -10.51 -16.68
CA GLY A 163 14.87 -10.07 -17.83
C GLY A 163 13.52 -10.81 -17.86
N GLY A 164 12.76 -10.62 -18.91
CA GLY A 164 11.48 -11.30 -19.10
C GLY A 164 10.28 -10.40 -18.89
N ILE A 165 9.10 -11.01 -18.91
CA ILE A 165 7.82 -10.32 -18.90
C ILE A 165 7.04 -10.75 -17.66
N ASN A 166 6.67 -9.79 -16.83
CA ASN A 166 5.72 -9.98 -15.74
C ASN A 166 4.30 -9.70 -16.27
N LEU A 167 3.49 -10.74 -16.44
CA LEU A 167 2.10 -10.58 -16.88
C LEU A 167 1.18 -9.93 -15.81
N GLY A 168 1.61 -9.87 -14.56
CA GLY A 168 0.92 -9.13 -13.51
C GLY A 168 1.36 -7.67 -13.38
N ASN A 169 2.01 -7.10 -14.41
CA ASN A 169 2.42 -5.70 -14.34
C ASN A 169 1.20 -4.76 -14.32
N TYR A 170 0.99 -4.14 -13.17
CA TYR A 170 -0.12 -3.23 -12.92
C TYR A 170 -0.11 -1.98 -13.82
N GLU A 171 1.06 -1.53 -14.25
CA GLU A 171 1.21 -0.27 -14.99
C GLU A 171 0.62 -0.32 -16.40
N VAL A 172 0.58 -1.50 -17.03
CA VAL A 172 0.04 -1.66 -18.41
C VAL A 172 -1.46 -1.40 -18.52
N GLN A 173 -2.20 -1.42 -17.41
CA GLN A 173 -3.65 -1.13 -17.44
C GLN A 173 -3.99 0.36 -17.57
N PHE A 174 -3.00 1.26 -17.41
CA PHE A 174 -3.23 2.70 -17.37
C PHE A 174 -2.56 3.40 -18.54
N ASP A 175 -3.34 4.10 -19.33
CA ASP A 175 -2.89 4.81 -20.53
C ASP A 175 -1.86 5.94 -20.25
N TYR A 176 -1.72 6.35 -18.98
CA TYR A 176 -0.74 7.37 -18.59
C TYR A 176 0.67 6.82 -18.31
N PHE A 177 0.84 5.50 -18.22
CA PHE A 177 2.16 4.89 -18.21
C PHE A 177 2.58 4.55 -19.64
N PRO A 178 3.80 4.89 -20.08
CA PRO A 178 4.29 4.61 -21.42
C PRO A 178 4.76 3.14 -21.58
N ILE A 179 4.03 2.20 -21.00
CA ILE A 179 4.36 0.76 -20.95
C ILE A 179 3.15 -0.01 -21.45
N ASN A 180 3.37 -0.80 -22.49
CA ASN A 180 2.37 -1.71 -23.04
C ASN A 180 2.99 -3.07 -23.37
N PHE A 181 2.22 -4.13 -23.31
CA PHE A 181 2.67 -5.41 -23.87
C PHE A 181 2.84 -5.29 -25.39
N LYS A 182 3.90 -5.92 -25.92
CA LYS A 182 4.04 -6.04 -27.37
C LYS A 182 2.87 -6.85 -27.92
N SER A 183 2.38 -6.51 -29.10
CA SER A 183 1.25 -7.19 -29.76
C SER A 183 1.43 -8.71 -29.87
N SER A 184 2.67 -9.20 -29.97
CA SER A 184 3.01 -10.63 -29.96
C SER A 184 2.87 -11.32 -28.58
N PHE A 185 2.70 -10.54 -27.51
CA PHE A 185 2.57 -11.02 -26.13
C PHE A 185 1.31 -10.46 -25.45
N GLN A 186 0.39 -9.91 -26.24
CA GLN A 186 -0.90 -9.50 -25.67
C GLN A 186 -1.57 -10.71 -25.04
N PRO A 187 -1.95 -10.61 -23.76
CA PRO A 187 -2.82 -11.62 -23.16
C PRO A 187 -4.10 -11.70 -23.98
N PRO A 188 -4.75 -12.87 -24.08
CA PRO A 188 -5.97 -13.07 -24.86
C PRO A 188 -7.19 -12.30 -24.34
N VAL A 189 -7.03 -11.45 -23.34
CA VAL A 189 -8.04 -10.55 -22.74
C VAL A 189 -7.54 -9.12 -22.86
N ASP A 190 -8.45 -8.15 -22.84
CA ASP A 190 -8.09 -6.72 -22.75
C ASP A 190 -7.15 -6.47 -21.56
N ASP A 191 -6.11 -5.68 -21.76
CA ASP A 191 -5.06 -5.40 -20.77
C ASP A 191 -5.63 -4.93 -19.41
N LYS A 192 -6.74 -4.19 -19.44
CA LYS A 192 -7.41 -3.70 -18.23
C LYS A 192 -8.11 -4.83 -17.44
N GLU A 193 -8.80 -5.71 -18.14
CA GLU A 193 -9.46 -6.86 -17.51
C GLU A 193 -8.44 -7.90 -17.04
N TRP A 194 -7.35 -8.06 -17.79
CA TRP A 194 -6.29 -9.00 -17.46
C TRP A 194 -5.63 -8.68 -16.12
N VAL A 195 -5.19 -7.44 -15.91
CA VAL A 195 -4.54 -7.04 -14.66
C VAL A 195 -5.50 -7.16 -13.48
N GLN A 196 -6.77 -6.82 -13.69
CA GLN A 196 -7.81 -7.02 -12.68
C GLN A 196 -7.94 -8.50 -12.30
N ALA A 197 -7.98 -9.39 -13.28
CA ALA A 197 -8.07 -10.82 -13.05
C ALA A 197 -6.83 -11.36 -12.31
N VAL A 198 -5.62 -11.01 -12.74
CA VAL A 198 -4.38 -11.48 -12.10
C VAL A 198 -4.29 -11.06 -10.63
N HIS A 199 -4.70 -9.84 -10.31
CA HIS A 199 -4.57 -9.33 -8.94
C HIS A 199 -5.76 -9.69 -8.03
N TRP A 200 -6.98 -9.64 -8.56
CA TRP A 200 -8.18 -9.66 -7.71
C TRP A 200 -9.17 -10.79 -8.02
N GLU A 201 -9.27 -11.24 -9.27
CA GLU A 201 -10.30 -12.16 -9.76
C GLU A 201 -9.65 -13.36 -10.49
N LYS A 202 -8.78 -14.08 -9.81
CA LYS A 202 -7.92 -15.13 -10.38
C LYS A 202 -8.69 -16.30 -10.97
N ASP A 203 -9.89 -16.56 -10.48
CA ASP A 203 -10.87 -17.53 -10.99
C ASP A 203 -11.34 -17.24 -12.42
N ARG A 204 -11.18 -16.00 -12.89
CA ARG A 204 -11.50 -15.61 -14.28
C ARG A 204 -10.37 -15.97 -15.29
N ILE A 205 -9.21 -16.40 -14.81
CA ILE A 205 -8.08 -16.72 -15.67
C ILE A 205 -8.22 -18.15 -16.20
N ASP A 206 -8.34 -18.30 -17.52
CA ASP A 206 -8.23 -19.60 -18.16
C ASP A 206 -6.75 -20.06 -18.18
N LEU A 207 -6.29 -20.62 -17.06
CA LEU A 207 -4.91 -21.07 -16.92
C LEU A 207 -4.51 -22.07 -18.00
N CYS A 208 -5.39 -22.94 -18.40
CA CYS A 208 -5.10 -23.96 -19.42
C CYS A 208 -4.96 -23.35 -20.81
N GLY A 209 -5.79 -22.38 -21.15
CA GLY A 209 -5.65 -21.63 -22.40
C GLY A 209 -4.35 -20.83 -22.48
N TYR A 210 -3.80 -20.43 -21.33
CA TYR A 210 -2.55 -19.64 -21.26
C TYR A 210 -1.25 -20.44 -21.32
N VAL A 211 -1.28 -21.76 -21.27
CA VAL A 211 -0.07 -22.63 -21.26
C VAL A 211 0.90 -22.30 -22.41
N GLN A 212 0.38 -21.93 -23.58
CA GLN A 212 1.21 -21.62 -24.74
C GLN A 212 1.93 -20.26 -24.62
N HIS A 213 1.39 -19.33 -23.84
CA HIS A 213 1.87 -17.96 -23.72
C HIS A 213 2.76 -17.74 -22.48
N VAL A 214 2.68 -18.64 -21.49
CA VAL A 214 3.36 -18.51 -20.19
C VAL A 214 4.44 -19.57 -20.06
N ASN A 215 5.63 -19.16 -19.66
CA ASN A 215 6.70 -20.11 -19.35
C ASN A 215 6.54 -20.67 -17.94
N TYR A 216 6.21 -19.79 -16.98
CA TYR A 216 6.07 -20.14 -15.58
C TYR A 216 4.87 -19.45 -14.95
N VAL A 217 4.18 -20.18 -14.08
CA VAL A 217 3.21 -19.62 -13.13
C VAL A 217 3.86 -19.64 -11.76
N LEU A 218 3.92 -18.49 -11.10
CA LEU A 218 4.40 -18.31 -9.74
C LEU A 218 3.21 -18.12 -8.83
N THR A 219 3.03 -18.93 -7.82
CA THR A 219 1.98 -18.73 -6.82
C THR A 219 2.59 -18.38 -5.47
N TRP A 220 1.95 -17.43 -4.78
CA TRP A 220 2.25 -17.07 -3.40
C TRP A 220 1.00 -17.17 -2.54
N GLY A 221 1.02 -18.03 -1.53
CA GLY A 221 -0.15 -18.42 -0.76
C GLY A 221 -0.84 -19.65 -1.34
N ASN A 222 -1.97 -20.01 -0.74
CA ASN A 222 -2.72 -21.20 -1.14
C ASN A 222 -3.79 -20.85 -2.17
N PRO A 223 -3.73 -21.42 -3.38
CA PRO A 223 -4.78 -21.26 -4.37
C PRO A 223 -6.10 -21.88 -3.89
N ASP A 224 -7.21 -21.33 -4.39
CA ASP A 224 -8.51 -21.98 -4.25
C ASP A 224 -8.55 -23.33 -4.99
N PRO A 225 -9.50 -24.22 -4.67
CA PRO A 225 -9.54 -25.57 -5.24
C PRO A 225 -9.60 -25.61 -6.76
N ASN A 226 -10.34 -24.71 -7.40
CA ASN A 226 -10.48 -24.67 -8.86
C ASN A 226 -9.17 -24.25 -9.52
N THR A 227 -8.54 -23.19 -9.02
CA THR A 227 -7.23 -22.76 -9.51
C THR A 227 -6.16 -23.81 -9.26
N ALA A 228 -6.17 -24.50 -8.12
CA ALA A 228 -5.24 -25.57 -7.82
C ALA A 228 -5.40 -26.75 -8.79
N GLN A 229 -6.63 -27.12 -9.13
CA GLN A 229 -6.92 -28.17 -10.10
C GLN A 229 -6.41 -27.78 -11.49
N ALA A 230 -6.73 -26.58 -11.99
CA ALA A 230 -6.26 -26.10 -13.28
C ALA A 230 -4.72 -26.04 -13.37
N LEU A 231 -4.05 -25.64 -12.28
CA LEU A 231 -2.59 -25.66 -12.19
C LEU A 231 -2.05 -27.09 -12.29
N SER A 232 -2.69 -28.05 -11.63
CA SER A 232 -2.23 -29.46 -11.67
C SER A 232 -2.47 -30.12 -13.04
N ASP A 233 -3.54 -29.74 -13.73
CA ASP A 233 -3.91 -30.33 -15.02
C ASP A 233 -3.05 -29.80 -16.16
N CYS A 234 -2.71 -28.51 -16.14
CA CYS A 234 -2.10 -27.83 -17.29
C CYS A 234 -0.62 -27.45 -17.08
N TYR A 235 -0.14 -27.49 -15.84
CA TYR A 235 1.23 -27.12 -15.49
C TYR A 235 1.90 -28.20 -14.64
N LYS A 236 3.21 -28.30 -14.77
CA LYS A 236 4.03 -29.18 -13.93
C LYS A 236 4.60 -28.38 -12.76
N LEU A 237 4.31 -28.77 -11.53
CA LEU A 237 4.96 -28.23 -10.35
C LEU A 237 6.46 -28.58 -10.39
N ILE A 238 7.31 -27.57 -10.40
CA ILE A 238 8.77 -27.73 -10.43
C ILE A 238 9.44 -27.32 -9.14
N HIS A 239 8.74 -26.55 -8.32
CA HIS A 239 9.22 -26.15 -6.99
C HIS A 239 8.05 -25.91 -6.04
N ASP A 240 8.17 -26.43 -4.82
CA ASP A 240 7.23 -26.23 -3.72
C ASP A 240 8.03 -25.89 -2.46
N GLN A 241 7.85 -24.68 -1.97
CA GLN A 241 8.43 -24.20 -0.71
C GLN A 241 7.32 -23.53 0.10
N GLY A 242 6.40 -24.32 0.62
CA GLY A 242 5.30 -23.84 1.43
C GLY A 242 4.36 -22.89 0.69
N ARG A 243 4.47 -21.58 0.97
CA ARG A 243 3.66 -20.55 0.32
C ARG A 243 4.09 -20.23 -1.10
N LEU A 244 5.35 -20.49 -1.44
CA LEU A 244 5.93 -20.19 -2.74
C LEU A 244 5.99 -21.45 -3.59
N LYS A 245 5.27 -21.44 -4.72
CA LYS A 245 5.30 -22.55 -5.69
C LYS A 245 5.56 -22.02 -7.09
N LEU A 246 6.30 -22.82 -7.86
CA LEU A 246 6.61 -22.52 -9.25
C LEU A 246 6.16 -23.67 -10.13
N TYR A 247 5.37 -23.33 -11.12
CA TYR A 247 4.83 -24.26 -12.11
C TYR A 247 5.37 -23.92 -13.49
N ARG A 248 5.63 -24.93 -14.28
CA ARG A 248 6.07 -24.80 -15.67
C ARG A 248 4.97 -25.26 -16.61
N GLY A 249 4.68 -24.51 -17.66
CA GLY A 249 3.70 -24.87 -18.68
C GLY A 249 4.04 -26.21 -19.33
N GLN A 250 3.06 -27.10 -19.38
CA GLN A 250 3.16 -28.37 -20.13
C GLN A 250 2.74 -28.07 -21.55
N ARG A 251 3.71 -27.65 -22.38
CA ARG A 251 3.45 -27.49 -23.82
C ARG A 251 3.23 -28.90 -24.42
N SER A 252 2.09 -29.12 -25.04
CA SER A 252 1.91 -30.30 -25.92
C SER A 252 2.99 -30.24 -27.01
N GLN A 253 3.82 -31.27 -27.04
CA GLN A 253 4.81 -31.46 -28.09
C GLN A 253 4.12 -31.68 -29.43
#